data_cec159940cfb8fc24d7619680ae7b3fb
#
_entry.id   cec159940cfb8fc24d7619680ae7b3fb
#
_cell.length_a   1.000
_cell.length_b   1.000
_cell.length_c   1.000
_cell.angle_alpha   90.00
_cell.angle_beta   90.00
_cell.angle_gamma   90.00
#
_symmetry.space_group_name_H-M   'P 1'
#
loop_
_entity.id
_entity.type
_entity.pdbx_description
1 polymer ?
#
loop_
_entity_poly.entity_id
_entity_poly.type
_entity_poly.pdbx_seq_one_letter_code
_entity_poly.pdbx_strand_id
1 'polypeptide(L)'
;MTGSEQRDATRVEHKANILLENIPAGTHYEAKMYNYSRGGMYFESDYAPLPGSEIYISIERSPYDDSPDIYRVEVRWRRELPASNSRYTFGVGVKYHYPIEP
;
A
#
# COMPACT_ATOMS: atom_id res chain seq x y z
N MET A 1 5.33 26.91 -5.72
CA MET A 1 5.25 26.29 -5.47
C MET A 1 5.15 25.63 -5.59
N THR A 2 5.03 25.34 -5.52
CA THR A 2 4.88 24.57 -5.62
C THR A 2 4.52 23.70 -5.57
N GLY A 3 4.41 23.57 -5.73
CA GLY A 3 3.91 22.78 -5.91
C GLY A 3 3.58 21.72 -5.55
N SER A 4 3.86 21.41 -5.25
CA SER A 4 3.47 20.37 -5.05
C SER A 4 2.68 20.18 -4.17
N GLU A 5 2.65 20.81 -3.97
CA GLU A 5 1.89 20.66 -3.34
C GLU A 5 0.83 20.45 -3.45
N GLN A 6 0.77 20.52 -4.21
CA GLN A 6 -0.32 20.26 -4.51
C GLN A 6 -0.74 19.03 -4.19
N ARG A 7 0.00 18.27 -3.77
CA ARG A 7 -0.42 17.03 -3.40
C ARG A 7 -1.26 17.11 -2.26
N ASP A 8 -2.32 16.41 -2.25
CA ASP A 8 -3.24 16.42 -1.23
C ASP A 8 -2.72 15.83 -0.01
N ALA A 9 -1.80 14.93 -0.10
CA ALA A 9 -1.38 14.16 1.05
C ALA A 9 0.12 14.05 1.08
N THR A 10 0.70 14.30 2.24
CA THR A 10 2.12 14.13 2.47
C THR A 10 2.40 12.67 2.76
N ARG A 11 3.44 12.15 2.14
CA ARG A 11 3.88 10.79 2.42
C ARG A 11 4.63 10.75 3.73
N VAL A 12 4.29 9.77 4.54
CA VAL A 12 4.93 9.55 5.83
C VAL A 12 5.62 8.21 5.78
N GLU A 13 6.87 8.16 6.16
CA GLU A 13 7.59 6.89 6.20
C GLU A 13 7.19 6.12 7.42
N HIS A 14 6.78 4.88 7.21
CA HIS A 14 6.34 4.02 8.29
C HIS A 14 6.45 2.58 7.82
N LYS A 15 7.48 1.90 8.29
CA LYS A 15 7.72 0.53 7.85
C LYS A 15 6.94 -0.42 8.73
N ALA A 16 6.19 -1.30 8.11
CA ALA A 16 5.38 -2.26 8.84
C ALA A 16 5.16 -3.49 7.99
N ASN A 17 5.02 -4.62 8.67
CA ASN A 17 4.63 -5.85 7.99
C ASN A 17 3.14 -5.78 7.70
N ILE A 18 2.78 -6.20 6.51
CA ILE A 18 1.37 -6.20 6.10
C ILE A 18 1.06 -7.53 5.44
N LEU A 19 -0.23 -7.83 5.39
CA LEU A 19 -0.74 -8.98 4.66
C LEU A 19 -1.65 -8.48 3.57
N LEU A 20 -1.45 -9.01 2.37
CA LEU A 20 -2.30 -8.71 1.23
C LEU A 20 -3.27 -9.86 1.07
N GLU A 21 -4.53 -9.55 0.80
CA GLU A 21 -5.51 -10.58 0.55
C GLU A 21 -6.11 -10.37 -0.82
N ASN A 22 -6.00 -11.38 -1.65
CA ASN A 22 -6.56 -11.35 -2.99
C ASN A 22 -8.08 -11.46 -2.92
N ILE A 23 -8.77 -10.58 -3.64
CA ILE A 23 -10.22 -10.63 -3.76
C ILE A 23 -10.51 -11.16 -5.15
N PRO A 24 -11.34 -12.18 -5.31
CA PRO A 24 -12.18 -12.87 -4.34
C PRO A 24 -11.57 -14.17 -3.81
N ALA A 25 -10.37 -14.51 -4.22
CA ALA A 25 -9.81 -15.83 -3.89
C ALA A 25 -9.50 -16.00 -2.42
N GLY A 26 -9.17 -14.91 -1.73
CA GLY A 26 -8.87 -15.00 -0.30
C GLY A 26 -7.46 -15.49 0.02
N THR A 27 -6.60 -15.60 -0.98
CA THR A 27 -5.22 -16.00 -0.76
C THR A 27 -4.46 -14.84 -0.13
N HIS A 28 -3.62 -15.16 0.86
CA HIS A 28 -2.86 -14.14 1.58
C HIS A 28 -1.41 -14.15 1.17
N TYR A 29 -0.80 -12.96 1.15
CA TYR A 29 0.61 -12.80 0.81
C TYR A 29 1.24 -11.82 1.78
N GLU A 30 2.46 -12.10 2.23
CA GLU A 30 3.20 -11.19 3.08
C GLU A 30 3.80 -10.08 2.25
N ALA A 31 3.88 -8.89 2.84
CA ALA A 31 4.48 -7.75 2.18
C ALA A 31 5.00 -6.78 3.22
N LYS A 32 5.66 -5.72 2.76
CA LYS A 32 6.17 -4.72 3.67
C LYS A 32 5.79 -3.33 3.17
N MET A 33 5.12 -2.58 4.02
CA MET A 33 4.79 -1.19 3.75
C MET A 33 5.97 -0.32 4.07
N TYR A 34 6.23 0.69 3.24
CA TYR A 34 7.32 1.63 3.47
C TYR A 34 6.86 3.04 3.72
N ASN A 35 5.76 3.43 3.12
CA ASN A 35 5.23 4.75 3.38
C ASN A 35 3.74 4.77 3.05
N TYR A 36 3.06 5.78 3.57
CA TYR A 36 1.65 5.93 3.36
C TYR A 36 1.29 7.42 3.33
N SER A 37 0.08 7.69 2.87
CA SER A 37 -0.53 9.00 2.97
C SER A 37 -2.00 8.76 3.22
N ARG A 38 -2.79 9.82 3.30
CA ARG A 38 -4.23 9.65 3.45
C ARG A 38 -4.86 8.94 2.28
N GLY A 39 -4.27 9.07 1.10
CA GLY A 39 -4.86 8.50 -0.10
C GLY A 39 -4.40 7.12 -0.45
N GLY A 40 -3.30 6.64 0.11
CA GLY A 40 -2.79 5.35 -0.28
C GLY A 40 -1.49 4.99 0.39
N MET A 41 -0.84 3.95 -0.13
CA MET A 41 0.43 3.53 0.42
C MET A 41 1.31 2.93 -0.66
N TYR A 42 2.59 2.81 -0.33
CA TYR A 42 3.56 2.08 -1.12
C TYR A 42 4.04 0.88 -0.32
N PHE A 43 4.04 -0.28 -0.95
CA PHE A 43 4.60 -1.46 -0.32
C PHE A 43 5.42 -2.25 -1.33
N GLU A 44 6.19 -3.21 -0.81
CA GLU A 44 6.95 -4.14 -1.64
C GLU A 44 6.51 -5.55 -1.33
N SER A 45 6.40 -6.37 -2.38
CA SER A 45 5.81 -7.69 -2.27
C SER A 45 6.25 -8.54 -3.45
N ASP A 46 6.22 -9.86 -3.25
CA ASP A 46 6.41 -10.78 -4.38
C ASP A 46 5.11 -10.97 -5.14
N TYR A 47 3.99 -10.53 -4.59
CA TYR A 47 2.70 -10.58 -5.24
C TYR A 47 2.31 -9.17 -5.66
N ALA A 48 2.07 -8.99 -6.95
CA ALA A 48 1.71 -7.67 -7.47
C ALA A 48 0.59 -7.81 -8.48
N PRO A 49 -0.65 -7.59 -8.05
CA PRO A 49 -1.77 -7.67 -8.98
C PRO A 49 -1.71 -6.54 -9.98
N LEU A 50 -2.41 -6.72 -11.07
CA LEU A 50 -2.43 -5.72 -12.14
C LEU A 50 -3.09 -4.43 -11.66
N PRO A 51 -2.67 -3.29 -12.23
CA PRO A 51 -3.35 -2.03 -11.93
C PRO A 51 -4.84 -2.14 -12.19
N GLY A 52 -5.63 -1.55 -11.32
CA GLY A 52 -7.07 -1.64 -11.35
C GLY A 52 -7.64 -2.73 -10.47
N SER A 53 -6.80 -3.67 -10.04
CA SER A 53 -7.27 -4.74 -9.16
C SER A 53 -7.51 -4.20 -7.77
N GLU A 54 -8.45 -4.82 -7.07
CA GLU A 54 -8.70 -4.49 -5.66
C GLU A 54 -8.20 -5.60 -4.78
N ILE A 55 -7.62 -5.23 -3.66
CA ILE A 55 -7.15 -6.18 -2.67
C ILE A 55 -7.45 -5.61 -1.29
N TYR A 56 -7.40 -6.47 -0.28
CA TYR A 56 -7.42 -6.04 1.12
C TYR A 56 -5.99 -6.04 1.65
N ILE A 57 -5.69 -5.05 2.48
CA ILE A 57 -4.41 -4.97 3.17
C ILE A 57 -4.67 -4.91 4.65
N SER A 58 -4.05 -5.84 5.39
CA SER A 58 -4.09 -5.84 6.86
C SER A 58 -2.75 -5.35 7.35
N ILE A 59 -2.76 -4.36 8.22
CA ILE A 59 -1.54 -3.78 8.76
C ILE A 59 -1.40 -4.25 10.19
N GLU A 60 -0.21 -4.76 10.51
CA GLU A 60 0.07 -5.28 11.83
C GLU A 60 -0.20 -4.21 12.89
N ARG A 61 0.15 -2.96 12.59
CA ARG A 61 -0.14 -1.85 13.47
C ARG A 61 -0.54 -0.67 12.62
N SER A 62 -1.79 -0.25 12.75
CA SER A 62 -2.30 0.86 11.97
C SER A 62 -1.60 2.16 12.36
N PRO A 63 -1.25 3.01 11.39
CA PRO A 63 -0.68 4.32 11.71
C PRO A 63 -1.73 5.32 12.19
N TYR A 64 -3.00 4.96 12.17
CA TYR A 64 -4.08 5.85 12.60
C TYR A 64 -4.79 5.22 13.77
N ASP A 65 -4.98 6.01 14.83
CA ASP A 65 -5.55 5.49 16.07
C ASP A 65 -6.95 4.93 15.90
N ASP A 66 -7.76 5.62 15.13
CA ASP A 66 -9.15 5.24 15.01
C ASP A 66 -9.48 4.53 13.72
N SER A 67 -8.46 4.09 13.01
CA SER A 67 -8.66 3.46 11.71
C SER A 67 -8.78 1.97 11.84
N PRO A 68 -9.48 1.33 10.92
CA PRO A 68 -9.51 -0.13 10.91
C PRO A 68 -8.12 -0.66 10.57
N ASP A 69 -7.88 -1.91 10.97
CA ASP A 69 -6.63 -2.57 10.64
C ASP A 69 -6.64 -3.12 9.24
N ILE A 70 -7.77 -3.13 8.57
CA ILE A 70 -7.92 -3.70 7.23
C ILE A 70 -8.40 -2.60 6.29
N TYR A 71 -7.71 -2.47 5.16
CA TYR A 71 -8.04 -1.45 4.17
C TYR A 71 -8.35 -2.12 2.85
N ARG A 72 -9.37 -1.60 2.16
CA ARG A 72 -9.64 -2.02 0.79
C ARG A 72 -8.98 -1.01 -0.13
N VAL A 73 -8.15 -1.50 -1.05
CA VAL A 73 -7.37 -0.61 -1.91
C VAL A 73 -7.44 -1.06 -3.35
N GLU A 74 -7.14 -0.10 -4.23
CA GLU A 74 -7.02 -0.36 -5.65
C GLU A 74 -5.56 -0.20 -6.05
N VAL A 75 -5.00 -1.16 -6.78
CA VAL A 75 -3.64 -1.07 -7.28
C VAL A 75 -3.62 -0.04 -8.39
N ARG A 76 -2.73 0.97 -8.26
CA ARG A 76 -2.61 2.01 -9.24
C ARG A 76 -1.45 1.78 -10.18
N TRP A 77 -0.34 1.23 -9.65
CA TRP A 77 0.82 0.91 -10.47
C TRP A 77 1.64 -0.13 -9.75
N ARG A 78 2.50 -0.79 -10.53
CA ARG A 78 3.48 -1.73 -9.99
C ARG A 78 4.71 -1.65 -10.87
N ARG A 79 5.84 -2.06 -10.31
CA ARG A 79 7.07 -2.12 -11.08
C ARG A 79 7.97 -3.18 -10.48
N GLU A 80 8.83 -3.76 -11.31
CA GLU A 80 9.83 -4.69 -10.83
C GLU A 80 10.94 -3.93 -10.13
N LEU A 81 11.46 -4.51 -9.06
CA LEU A 81 12.53 -3.91 -8.29
C LEU A 81 13.84 -4.59 -8.65
N PRO A 82 14.95 -3.82 -8.64
CA PRO A 82 16.25 -4.44 -8.81
C PRO A 82 16.53 -5.41 -7.67
N ALA A 83 17.01 -6.60 -8.02
CA ALA A 83 17.22 -7.64 -7.04
C ALA A 83 18.16 -7.20 -5.90
N SER A 84 19.05 -6.27 -6.19
CA SER A 84 20.01 -5.82 -5.20
C SER A 84 19.42 -4.85 -4.19
N ASN A 85 18.22 -4.31 -4.44
CA ASN A 85 17.69 -3.25 -3.61
C ASN A 85 16.57 -3.69 -2.68
N SER A 86 16.05 -4.89 -2.86
CA SER A 86 14.93 -5.33 -2.05
C SER A 86 14.88 -6.85 -2.05
N ARG A 87 14.36 -7.40 -0.96
CA ARG A 87 14.10 -8.83 -0.92
C ARG A 87 12.85 -9.19 -1.69
N TYR A 88 12.06 -8.20 -2.07
CA TYR A 88 10.82 -8.43 -2.79
C TYR A 88 10.99 -8.11 -4.26
N THR A 89 10.13 -8.70 -5.08
CA THR A 89 10.21 -8.57 -6.53
C THR A 89 9.58 -7.29 -7.04
N PHE A 90 8.52 -6.81 -6.39
CA PHE A 90 7.75 -5.68 -6.92
C PHE A 90 7.58 -4.58 -5.91
N GLY A 91 7.56 -3.34 -6.42
CA GLY A 91 7.04 -2.20 -5.69
C GLY A 91 5.65 -1.91 -6.20
N VAL A 92 4.73 -1.59 -5.30
CA VAL A 92 3.31 -1.44 -5.63
C VAL A 92 2.77 -0.18 -4.97
N GLY A 93 2.11 0.65 -5.76
CA GLY A 93 1.41 1.81 -5.25
C GLY A 93 -0.08 1.57 -5.31
N VAL A 94 -0.76 1.81 -4.20
CA VAL A 94 -2.20 1.59 -4.10
C VAL A 94 -2.90 2.83 -3.59
N LYS A 95 -4.19 2.92 -3.91
CA LYS A 95 -5.06 3.99 -3.45
C LYS A 95 -6.13 3.36 -2.58
N TYR A 96 -6.39 3.98 -1.42
CA TYR A 96 -7.47 3.50 -0.56
C TYR A 96 -8.79 3.70 -1.28
N HIS A 97 -9.67 2.72 -1.12
CA HIS A 97 -10.99 2.81 -1.71
C HIS A 97 -11.72 4.01 -1.14
N TYR A 98 -11.60 4.20 0.17
CA TYR A 98 -12.09 5.41 0.83
C TYR A 98 -10.91 6.00 1.58
N PRO A 99 -10.54 7.26 1.29
CA PRO A 99 -9.42 7.86 2.00
C PRO A 99 -9.63 7.87 3.50
N ILE A 100 -8.54 7.72 4.23
CA ILE A 100 -8.58 7.75 5.68
C ILE A 100 -8.66 9.20 6.13
N GLU A 101 -9.60 9.49 7.00
CA GLU A 101 -9.73 10.83 7.57
C GLU A 101 -9.10 10.85 8.94
N PRO A 102 -8.38 11.92 9.28
CA PRO A 102 -7.75 12.00 10.60
C PRO A 102 -8.79 12.14 11.70
#